data_f25fc59edfab65cf653661393566c0ea
#
_entry.id   f25fc59edfab65cf653661393566c0ea
#
_cell.length_a   1.000
_cell.length_b   1.000
_cell.length_c   1.000
_cell.angle_alpha   90.00
_cell.angle_beta   90.00
_cell.angle_gamma   90.00
#
_symmetry.space_group_name_H-M   'P 1'
#
loop_
_entity.id
_entity.type
_entity.pdbx_description
1 polymer ?
#
loop_
_entity_poly.entity_id
_entity_poly.type
_entity_poly.pdbx_seq_one_letter_code
_entity_poly.pdbx_strand_id
1 'polypeptide(L)'
;MPRVLIIGTGIAGLFAALRLANEGFQVEIITKQRPKDSSTNWAQGGIAAILDKTNLQEIDGHIKDTLDAGDGLCDEDVVRMVVKEAGERILDLLSIGVEFERNKEGAFQLAQEGGHSSRRILHAKDATGREIERALTTAAREHNRITMRPNTLAIDLIQRQHKSPNKGVCGVWALDQDTNQVMTIVGDAVILATGGAGQLWEKTTNPSVSTGDGIAMAYRTGASIINMAFVQFHPTALVVEGERPFLITEALRGEGAVLLDQEGYRSWKASGQEDPAPFSFTLQASSLGSMATRDVVARAIDQRCAETGFSHVYLVTEHLDTQHLNDRFPMIAERLGKDGLKLGIDPLPVAPAAHYIVGGIEVDNVGSALMADSKQPIPGLFAIGEVACTGMHGANRLASNSLLEAVVFAHRCSTHLIEKGISEIEFSPPNWRSDGLDELQEHGPVAHDRAALNQTMRFEVGVSRRFARLQRAIRRLQLLEKEIDVIWNSSLPTREIVELRNMILVGILVAEDAERRNENRGLHFNKDLNEDVQ
;
A
#
# COMPACT_ATOMS: atom_id res chain seq x y z
N MET A 1 29.02 8.78 -14.98
CA MET A 1 27.92 7.81 -15.14
C MET A 1 26.75 8.32 -14.34
N PRO A 2 25.56 8.44 -14.92
CA PRO A 2 24.41 8.96 -14.22
C PRO A 2 24.07 8.10 -13.00
N ARG A 3 23.75 8.78 -11.90
CA ARG A 3 23.39 8.18 -10.62
C ARG A 3 21.88 8.30 -10.39
N VAL A 4 21.22 7.19 -10.17
CA VAL A 4 19.79 7.16 -9.79
C VAL A 4 19.67 6.84 -8.31
N LEU A 5 18.96 7.71 -7.59
CA LEU A 5 18.61 7.48 -6.19
C LEU A 5 17.20 6.91 -6.09
N ILE A 6 17.05 5.77 -5.44
CA ILE A 6 15.75 5.12 -5.20
C ILE A 6 15.46 5.11 -3.71
N ILE A 7 14.27 5.55 -3.31
CA ILE A 7 13.84 5.58 -1.92
C ILE A 7 12.79 4.50 -1.71
N GLY A 8 13.18 3.39 -1.08
CA GLY A 8 12.35 2.22 -0.80
C GLY A 8 12.82 0.94 -1.50
N THR A 9 12.68 -0.18 -0.79
CA THR A 9 13.12 -1.53 -1.18
C THR A 9 11.97 -2.50 -1.43
N GLY A 10 10.74 -2.02 -1.63
CA GLY A 10 9.65 -2.86 -2.12
C GLY A 10 9.87 -3.30 -3.56
N ILE A 11 8.94 -4.12 -4.08
CA ILE A 11 9.00 -4.67 -5.45
C ILE A 11 9.30 -3.60 -6.52
N ALA A 12 8.64 -2.44 -6.43
CA ALA A 12 8.82 -1.34 -7.39
C ALA A 12 10.28 -0.83 -7.40
N GLY A 13 10.82 -0.51 -6.21
CA GLY A 13 12.18 0.04 -6.09
C GLY A 13 13.26 -0.93 -6.49
N LEU A 14 13.18 -2.20 -6.03
CA LEU A 14 14.18 -3.23 -6.37
C LEU A 14 14.14 -3.61 -7.85
N PHE A 15 12.95 -3.72 -8.44
CA PHE A 15 12.82 -4.05 -9.86
C PHE A 15 13.37 -2.91 -10.73
N ALA A 16 13.04 -1.65 -10.44
CA ALA A 16 13.60 -0.50 -11.13
C ALA A 16 15.14 -0.44 -11.01
N ALA A 17 15.67 -0.70 -9.81
CA ALA A 17 17.10 -0.71 -9.54
C ALA A 17 17.85 -1.72 -10.41
N LEU A 18 17.35 -2.95 -10.48
CA LEU A 18 17.95 -4.01 -11.28
C LEU A 18 17.96 -3.67 -12.77
N ARG A 19 16.84 -3.15 -13.29
CA ARG A 19 16.75 -2.75 -14.71
C ARG A 19 17.74 -1.63 -15.05
N LEU A 20 17.79 -0.58 -14.24
CA LEU A 20 18.70 0.55 -14.46
C LEU A 20 20.17 0.11 -14.34
N ALA A 21 20.50 -0.70 -13.34
CA ALA A 21 21.87 -1.17 -13.13
C ALA A 21 22.36 -2.10 -14.26
N ASN A 22 21.49 -2.94 -14.81
CA ASN A 22 21.80 -3.77 -16.00
C ASN A 22 22.15 -2.93 -17.23
N GLU A 23 21.54 -1.73 -17.36
CA GLU A 23 21.80 -0.78 -18.45
C GLU A 23 22.95 0.21 -18.13
N GLY A 24 23.70 -0.04 -17.06
CA GLY A 24 24.94 0.69 -16.78
C GLY A 24 24.82 1.87 -15.82
N PHE A 25 23.66 2.18 -15.28
CA PHE A 25 23.48 3.23 -14.28
C PHE A 25 24.08 2.84 -12.93
N GLN A 26 24.59 3.82 -12.19
CA GLN A 26 24.89 3.68 -10.77
C GLN A 26 23.60 3.90 -9.98
N VAL A 27 23.18 2.91 -9.20
CA VAL A 27 21.95 2.96 -8.43
C VAL A 27 22.25 2.95 -6.94
N GLU A 28 21.75 3.94 -6.24
CA GLU A 28 21.80 3.99 -4.79
C GLU A 28 20.37 3.85 -4.23
N ILE A 29 20.16 2.82 -3.39
CA ILE A 29 18.87 2.57 -2.75
C ILE A 29 18.98 2.89 -1.28
N ILE A 30 18.10 3.74 -0.76
CA ILE A 30 17.98 3.97 0.67
C ILE A 30 16.67 3.40 1.21
N THR A 31 16.73 2.84 2.41
CA THR A 31 15.55 2.30 3.10
C THR A 31 15.66 2.52 4.60
N LYS A 32 14.55 2.95 5.21
CA LYS A 32 14.56 3.36 6.62
C LYS A 32 14.67 2.20 7.62
N GLN A 33 14.55 0.97 7.17
CA GLN A 33 14.81 -0.26 7.94
C GLN A 33 15.52 -1.29 7.04
N ARG A 34 15.46 -2.57 7.42
CA ARG A 34 16.03 -3.65 6.58
C ARG A 34 15.21 -3.78 5.29
N PRO A 35 15.80 -4.19 4.19
CA PRO A 35 15.11 -4.36 2.90
C PRO A 35 13.83 -5.18 2.98
N LYS A 36 13.82 -6.26 3.78
CA LYS A 36 12.67 -7.14 3.98
C LYS A 36 11.51 -6.55 4.80
N ASP A 37 11.70 -5.38 5.39
CA ASP A 37 10.65 -4.74 6.20
C ASP A 37 9.68 -3.90 5.31
N SER A 38 9.47 -4.32 4.06
CA SER A 38 8.57 -3.72 3.08
C SER A 38 7.16 -4.32 3.12
N SER A 39 6.16 -3.59 2.61
CA SER A 39 4.81 -4.13 2.41
C SER A 39 4.78 -5.32 1.45
N THR A 40 5.69 -5.35 0.47
CA THR A 40 5.83 -6.47 -0.48
C THR A 40 6.06 -7.79 0.26
N ASN A 41 6.95 -7.83 1.25
CA ASN A 41 7.25 -9.04 2.01
C ASN A 41 6.03 -9.62 2.77
N TRP A 42 5.03 -8.78 3.04
CA TRP A 42 3.81 -9.17 3.76
C TRP A 42 2.63 -9.49 2.82
N ALA A 43 2.79 -9.34 1.50
CA ALA A 43 1.75 -9.65 0.54
C ALA A 43 1.54 -11.18 0.46
N GLN A 44 0.37 -11.62 0.93
CA GLN A 44 -0.02 -13.03 0.99
C GLN A 44 -0.69 -13.51 -0.30
N GLY A 45 -1.42 -12.63 -1.00
CA GLY A 45 -2.11 -12.91 -2.25
C GLY A 45 -1.15 -13.22 -3.39
N GLY A 46 -1.43 -12.67 -4.56
CA GLY A 46 -0.58 -12.91 -5.73
C GLY A 46 -0.41 -11.68 -6.60
N ILE A 47 -0.01 -11.92 -7.83
CA ILE A 47 0.07 -10.92 -8.89
C ILE A 47 -0.84 -11.34 -10.05
N ALA A 48 -1.75 -10.45 -10.43
CA ALA A 48 -2.70 -10.73 -11.51
C ALA A 48 -2.01 -10.54 -12.86
N ALA A 49 -2.05 -11.57 -13.73
CA ALA A 49 -1.50 -11.45 -15.07
C ALA A 49 -2.08 -12.50 -16.02
N ILE A 50 -2.18 -12.15 -17.30
CA ILE A 50 -2.45 -13.07 -18.40
C ILE A 50 -1.14 -13.27 -19.16
N LEU A 51 -0.64 -14.52 -19.19
CA LEU A 51 0.64 -14.85 -19.82
C LEU A 51 0.51 -15.00 -21.34
N ASP A 52 -0.63 -15.50 -21.78
CA ASP A 52 -0.92 -15.66 -23.22
C ASP A 52 -1.48 -14.36 -23.80
N LYS A 53 -0.62 -13.60 -24.46
CA LYS A 53 -0.99 -12.33 -25.12
C LYS A 53 -2.02 -12.48 -26.24
N THR A 54 -2.23 -13.68 -26.74
CA THR A 54 -3.21 -13.96 -27.80
C THR A 54 -4.62 -14.20 -27.24
N ASN A 55 -4.75 -14.45 -25.94
CA ASN A 55 -6.03 -14.63 -25.26
C ASN A 55 -6.69 -13.27 -24.96
N LEU A 56 -7.20 -12.61 -25.99
CA LEU A 56 -7.83 -11.30 -25.90
C LEU A 56 -9.04 -11.30 -24.95
N GLN A 57 -9.78 -12.41 -24.88
CA GLN A 57 -10.95 -12.52 -24.02
C GLN A 57 -10.56 -12.40 -22.52
N GLU A 58 -9.49 -13.06 -22.09
CA GLU A 58 -9.01 -12.97 -20.71
C GLU A 58 -8.39 -11.59 -20.40
N ILE A 59 -7.70 -10.99 -21.38
CA ILE A 59 -7.18 -9.62 -21.28
C ILE A 59 -8.32 -8.62 -21.09
N ASP A 60 -9.35 -8.67 -21.95
CA ASP A 60 -10.52 -7.79 -21.84
C ASP A 60 -11.31 -8.06 -20.56
N GLY A 61 -11.38 -9.31 -20.11
CA GLY A 61 -11.95 -9.68 -18.82
C GLY A 61 -11.21 -9.02 -17.64
N HIS A 62 -9.87 -9.03 -17.64
CA HIS A 62 -9.07 -8.37 -16.57
C HIS A 62 -9.23 -6.85 -16.61
N ILE A 63 -9.24 -6.26 -17.81
CA ILE A 63 -9.49 -4.81 -17.99
C ILE A 63 -10.85 -4.46 -17.40
N LYS A 64 -11.90 -5.20 -17.79
CA LYS A 64 -13.26 -4.96 -17.30
C LYS A 64 -13.36 -5.08 -15.79
N ASP A 65 -12.84 -6.16 -15.20
CA ASP A 65 -12.87 -6.37 -13.74
C ASP A 65 -12.16 -5.22 -13.01
N THR A 66 -11.07 -4.68 -13.57
CA THR A 66 -10.32 -3.55 -13.00
C THR A 66 -11.12 -2.25 -13.08
N LEU A 67 -11.76 -1.97 -14.22
CA LEU A 67 -12.61 -0.79 -14.42
C LEU A 67 -13.85 -0.83 -13.53
N ASP A 68 -14.50 -1.99 -13.44
CA ASP A 68 -15.67 -2.21 -12.58
C ASP A 68 -15.31 -1.99 -11.10
N ALA A 69 -14.16 -2.52 -10.65
CA ALA A 69 -13.69 -2.30 -9.28
C ALA A 69 -13.36 -0.83 -8.99
N GLY A 70 -12.80 -0.12 -9.96
CA GLY A 70 -12.41 1.28 -9.83
C GLY A 70 -13.55 2.29 -9.86
N ASP A 71 -14.79 1.84 -9.99
CA ASP A 71 -16.03 2.61 -9.85
C ASP A 71 -16.03 3.92 -10.66
N GLY A 72 -15.65 3.80 -11.96
CA GLY A 72 -15.70 4.88 -12.93
C GLY A 72 -14.62 5.96 -12.80
N LEU A 73 -13.61 5.79 -11.95
CA LEU A 73 -12.49 6.72 -11.79
C LEU A 73 -11.13 6.19 -12.30
N CYS A 74 -11.11 5.00 -12.88
CA CYS A 74 -9.90 4.52 -13.55
C CYS A 74 -9.60 5.35 -14.80
N ASP A 75 -8.32 5.54 -15.08
CA ASP A 75 -7.84 5.89 -16.41
C ASP A 75 -7.83 4.61 -17.27
N GLU A 76 -8.73 4.51 -18.22
CA GLU A 76 -8.90 3.30 -19.05
C GLU A 76 -7.65 2.99 -19.87
N ASP A 77 -6.94 4.01 -20.36
CA ASP A 77 -5.71 3.83 -21.14
C ASP A 77 -4.59 3.25 -20.27
N VAL A 78 -4.49 3.72 -19.01
CA VAL A 78 -3.55 3.17 -18.03
C VAL A 78 -3.91 1.71 -17.68
N VAL A 79 -5.18 1.41 -17.43
CA VAL A 79 -5.63 0.03 -17.15
C VAL A 79 -5.28 -0.90 -18.31
N ARG A 80 -5.61 -0.51 -19.54
CA ARG A 80 -5.30 -1.29 -20.76
C ARG A 80 -3.79 -1.50 -20.94
N MET A 81 -3.00 -0.47 -20.69
CA MET A 81 -1.55 -0.52 -20.74
C MET A 81 -0.99 -1.52 -19.72
N VAL A 82 -1.36 -1.39 -18.46
CA VAL A 82 -0.85 -2.25 -17.38
C VAL A 82 -1.22 -3.70 -17.61
N VAL A 83 -2.47 -3.99 -17.96
CA VAL A 83 -2.94 -5.36 -18.18
C VAL A 83 -2.24 -6.01 -19.38
N LYS A 84 -2.03 -5.26 -20.47
CA LYS A 84 -1.34 -5.78 -21.67
C LYS A 84 0.14 -6.08 -21.42
N GLU A 85 0.81 -5.30 -20.57
CA GLU A 85 2.22 -5.49 -20.24
C GLU A 85 2.45 -6.56 -19.15
N ALA A 86 1.38 -7.00 -18.46
CA ALA A 86 1.46 -7.90 -17.31
C ALA A 86 2.25 -9.18 -17.57
N GLY A 87 1.95 -9.88 -18.66
CA GLY A 87 2.60 -11.14 -19.00
C GLY A 87 4.12 -11.04 -19.15
N GLU A 88 4.60 -9.96 -19.80
CA GLU A 88 6.05 -9.71 -19.93
C GLU A 88 6.69 -9.44 -18.58
N ARG A 89 6.03 -8.70 -17.72
CA ARG A 89 6.57 -8.39 -16.38
C ARG A 89 6.68 -9.63 -15.50
N ILE A 90 5.76 -10.58 -15.65
CA ILE A 90 5.91 -11.90 -15.00
C ILE A 90 7.14 -12.64 -15.53
N LEU A 91 7.38 -12.61 -16.85
CA LEU A 91 8.58 -13.23 -17.43
C LEU A 91 9.87 -12.56 -16.91
N ASP A 92 9.88 -11.25 -16.74
CA ASP A 92 11.00 -10.53 -16.12
C ASP A 92 11.24 -11.02 -14.68
N LEU A 93 10.18 -11.13 -13.85
CA LEU A 93 10.30 -11.64 -12.48
C LEU A 93 10.83 -13.08 -12.43
N LEU A 94 10.36 -13.96 -13.32
CA LEU A 94 10.85 -15.33 -13.47
C LEU A 94 12.35 -15.34 -13.83
N SER A 95 12.78 -14.46 -14.73
CA SER A 95 14.19 -14.35 -15.14
C SER A 95 15.12 -13.91 -14.01
N ILE A 96 14.60 -13.15 -13.03
CA ILE A 96 15.32 -12.72 -11.82
C ILE A 96 15.36 -13.85 -10.76
N GLY A 97 14.57 -14.92 -10.94
CA GLY A 97 14.55 -16.07 -10.04
C GLY A 97 13.39 -16.09 -9.05
N VAL A 98 12.27 -15.42 -9.36
CA VAL A 98 11.01 -15.57 -8.63
C VAL A 98 10.37 -16.91 -9.00
N GLU A 99 9.96 -17.68 -8.01
CA GLU A 99 9.33 -18.99 -8.17
C GLU A 99 7.84 -18.92 -7.84
N PHE A 100 6.99 -19.05 -8.87
CA PHE A 100 5.54 -19.21 -8.70
C PHE A 100 5.15 -20.68 -8.69
N GLU A 101 4.06 -21.00 -8.00
CA GLU A 101 3.56 -22.35 -7.82
C GLU A 101 3.13 -22.97 -9.15
N ARG A 102 3.50 -24.25 -9.34
CA ARG A 102 3.18 -25.03 -10.54
C ARG A 102 2.47 -26.31 -10.16
N ASN A 103 1.60 -26.78 -11.04
CA ASN A 103 0.99 -28.08 -10.93
C ASN A 103 1.98 -29.20 -11.32
N LYS A 104 1.54 -30.46 -11.19
CA LYS A 104 2.37 -31.65 -11.53
C LYS A 104 2.79 -31.72 -12.99
N GLU A 105 2.09 -31.02 -13.87
CA GLU A 105 2.36 -30.94 -15.31
C GLU A 105 3.29 -29.76 -15.66
N GLY A 106 3.70 -28.96 -14.68
CA GLY A 106 4.59 -27.82 -14.85
C GLY A 106 3.88 -26.50 -15.23
N ALA A 107 2.56 -26.48 -15.38
CA ALA A 107 1.78 -25.27 -15.61
C ALA A 107 1.62 -24.46 -14.31
N PHE A 108 1.52 -23.13 -14.41
CA PHE A 108 1.27 -22.31 -13.24
C PHE A 108 -0.08 -22.61 -12.61
N GLN A 109 -0.11 -22.70 -11.28
CA GLN A 109 -1.37 -22.71 -10.53
C GLN A 109 -1.87 -21.28 -10.40
N LEU A 110 -3.10 -21.04 -10.86
CA LEU A 110 -3.71 -19.73 -10.81
C LEU A 110 -4.82 -19.69 -9.75
N ALA A 111 -4.77 -18.70 -8.88
CA ALA A 111 -5.82 -18.42 -7.91
C ALA A 111 -6.86 -17.43 -8.46
N GLN A 112 -7.99 -17.35 -7.76
CA GLN A 112 -9.02 -16.32 -7.95
C GLN A 112 -9.25 -15.60 -6.63
N GLU A 113 -9.40 -14.28 -6.70
CA GLU A 113 -9.75 -13.41 -5.56
C GLU A 113 -11.02 -12.63 -5.90
N GLY A 114 -11.61 -11.99 -4.88
CA GLY A 114 -12.84 -11.22 -5.05
C GLY A 114 -12.73 -10.12 -6.12
N GLY A 115 -13.79 -9.99 -6.93
CA GLY A 115 -13.84 -9.05 -8.04
C GLY A 115 -13.23 -9.57 -9.35
N HIS A 116 -12.51 -10.70 -9.36
CA HIS A 116 -12.02 -11.31 -10.59
C HIS A 116 -13.04 -12.28 -11.20
N SER A 117 -13.30 -12.12 -12.50
CA SER A 117 -14.20 -13.00 -13.25
C SER A 117 -13.57 -14.35 -13.60
N SER A 118 -12.24 -14.49 -13.58
CA SER A 118 -11.53 -15.73 -13.86
C SER A 118 -10.27 -15.91 -12.99
N ARG A 119 -9.69 -17.12 -13.00
CA ARG A 119 -8.42 -17.44 -12.33
C ARG A 119 -7.27 -16.90 -13.15
N ARG A 120 -6.57 -15.88 -12.64
CA ARG A 120 -5.42 -15.24 -13.30
C ARG A 120 -4.32 -14.79 -12.35
N ILE A 121 -4.38 -15.19 -11.09
CA ILE A 121 -3.46 -14.72 -10.06
C ILE A 121 -2.37 -15.74 -9.86
N LEU A 122 -1.13 -15.37 -10.23
CA LEU A 122 0.07 -16.15 -9.93
C LEU A 122 0.43 -15.96 -8.45
N HIS A 123 0.81 -17.04 -7.78
CA HIS A 123 1.10 -17.03 -6.36
C HIS A 123 2.21 -18.04 -5.98
N ALA A 124 2.80 -17.82 -4.80
CA ALA A 124 3.69 -18.76 -4.11
C ALA A 124 3.05 -19.08 -2.75
N LYS A 125 2.08 -20.01 -2.75
CA LYS A 125 1.18 -20.32 -1.61
C LYS A 125 0.52 -19.05 -1.06
N ASP A 126 0.70 -18.78 0.24
CA ASP A 126 0.26 -17.57 0.94
C ASP A 126 1.42 -16.62 1.29
N ALA A 127 2.51 -16.69 0.51
CA ALA A 127 3.76 -15.93 0.75
C ALA A 127 4.37 -15.34 -0.53
N THR A 128 3.53 -14.97 -1.49
CA THR A 128 3.97 -14.51 -2.82
C THR A 128 4.91 -13.30 -2.73
N GLY A 129 4.57 -12.33 -1.90
CA GLY A 129 5.41 -11.16 -1.71
C GLY A 129 6.77 -11.48 -1.09
N ARG A 130 6.83 -12.45 -0.17
CA ARG A 130 8.09 -12.91 0.42
C ARG A 130 9.01 -13.54 -0.62
N GLU A 131 8.46 -14.32 -1.53
CA GLU A 131 9.21 -14.94 -2.62
C GLU A 131 9.76 -13.91 -3.61
N ILE A 132 8.93 -12.95 -4.00
CA ILE A 132 9.35 -11.84 -4.87
C ILE A 132 10.45 -11.02 -4.19
N GLU A 133 10.26 -10.65 -2.93
CA GLU A 133 11.23 -9.87 -2.15
C GLU A 133 12.57 -10.62 -2.00
N ARG A 134 12.55 -11.94 -1.77
CA ARG A 134 13.72 -12.79 -1.70
C ARG A 134 14.54 -12.73 -2.99
N ALA A 135 13.90 -12.96 -4.12
CA ALA A 135 14.58 -13.02 -5.42
C ALA A 135 15.16 -11.64 -5.79
N LEU A 136 14.36 -10.57 -5.71
CA LEU A 136 14.80 -9.22 -6.05
C LEU A 136 15.91 -8.70 -5.13
N THR A 137 15.80 -8.92 -3.82
CA THR A 137 16.83 -8.50 -2.85
C THR A 137 18.14 -9.24 -3.06
N THR A 138 18.08 -10.55 -3.36
CA THR A 138 19.29 -11.35 -3.66
C THR A 138 19.98 -10.81 -4.91
N ALA A 139 19.25 -10.65 -6.01
CA ALA A 139 19.80 -10.13 -7.25
C ALA A 139 20.38 -8.71 -7.09
N ALA A 140 19.69 -7.84 -6.35
CA ALA A 140 20.17 -6.47 -6.12
C ALA A 140 21.43 -6.41 -5.26
N ARG A 141 21.60 -7.31 -4.28
CA ARG A 141 22.81 -7.39 -3.45
C ARG A 141 24.03 -7.90 -4.21
N GLU A 142 23.83 -8.77 -5.17
CA GLU A 142 24.90 -9.35 -5.99
C GLU A 142 25.33 -8.41 -7.12
N HIS A 143 24.54 -7.39 -7.43
CA HIS A 143 24.80 -6.48 -8.54
C HIS A 143 25.81 -5.37 -8.17
N ASN A 144 26.95 -5.30 -8.88
CA ASN A 144 28.07 -4.40 -8.57
C ASN A 144 27.81 -2.90 -8.77
N ARG A 145 26.69 -2.52 -9.42
CA ARG A 145 26.27 -1.12 -9.62
C ARG A 145 25.14 -0.69 -8.69
N ILE A 146 24.70 -1.57 -7.79
CA ILE A 146 23.67 -1.25 -6.81
C ILE A 146 24.29 -1.13 -5.43
N THR A 147 24.12 0.01 -4.80
CA THR A 147 24.47 0.22 -3.39
C THR A 147 23.18 0.35 -2.57
N MET A 148 23.00 -0.49 -1.56
CA MET A 148 21.85 -0.39 -0.65
C MET A 148 22.30 0.14 0.71
N ARG A 149 21.59 1.17 1.22
CA ARG A 149 21.77 1.73 2.55
C ARG A 149 20.53 1.46 3.41
N PRO A 150 20.55 0.40 4.23
CA PRO A 150 19.52 0.20 5.26
C PRO A 150 19.65 1.26 6.37
N ASN A 151 18.64 1.33 7.25
CA ASN A 151 18.59 2.26 8.37
C ASN A 151 18.80 3.73 7.98
N THR A 152 18.45 4.08 6.73
CA THR A 152 18.61 5.43 6.18
C THR A 152 17.24 5.99 5.85
N LEU A 153 16.76 6.94 6.66
CA LEU A 153 15.44 7.55 6.53
C LEU A 153 15.52 8.84 5.71
N ALA A 154 14.83 8.90 4.58
CA ALA A 154 14.67 10.12 3.82
C ALA A 154 13.86 11.16 4.62
N ILE A 155 14.38 12.37 4.75
CA ILE A 155 13.74 13.48 5.47
C ILE A 155 12.96 14.37 4.51
N ASP A 156 13.65 14.96 3.53
CA ASP A 156 13.07 15.84 2.52
C ASP A 156 13.85 15.78 1.20
N LEU A 157 13.15 16.01 0.09
CA LEU A 157 13.75 16.10 -1.24
C LEU A 157 14.52 17.41 -1.40
N ILE A 158 15.66 17.35 -2.07
CA ILE A 158 16.49 18.52 -2.38
C ILE A 158 16.09 19.05 -3.74
N GLN A 159 15.48 20.24 -3.75
CA GLN A 159 15.20 20.98 -4.99
C GLN A 159 16.46 21.73 -5.46
N ARG A 160 16.70 21.79 -6.77
CA ARG A 160 17.80 22.59 -7.34
C ARG A 160 17.67 24.08 -7.03
N GLN A 161 16.43 24.54 -6.86
CA GLN A 161 16.12 25.88 -6.37
C GLN A 161 14.94 25.77 -5.40
N HIS A 162 15.11 26.32 -4.19
CA HIS A 162 14.10 26.26 -3.13
C HIS A 162 12.75 26.81 -3.59
N LYS A 163 11.66 26.09 -3.27
CA LYS A 163 10.27 26.39 -3.67
C LYS A 163 10.06 26.59 -5.18
N SER A 164 10.84 25.91 -5.99
CA SER A 164 10.77 25.98 -7.45
C SER A 164 10.74 24.58 -8.07
N PRO A 165 9.58 23.87 -7.99
CA PRO A 165 9.48 22.49 -8.46
C PRO A 165 9.85 22.34 -9.95
N ASN A 166 9.60 23.36 -10.77
CA ASN A 166 9.95 23.40 -12.19
C ASN A 166 11.46 23.39 -12.47
N LYS A 167 12.30 23.65 -11.45
CA LYS A 167 13.77 23.52 -11.56
C LYS A 167 14.25 22.10 -11.27
N GLY A 168 13.39 21.28 -10.68
CA GLY A 168 13.61 19.86 -10.45
C GLY A 168 14.26 19.51 -9.12
N VAL A 169 14.40 18.19 -8.93
CA VAL A 169 14.97 17.55 -7.74
C VAL A 169 16.34 16.98 -8.09
N CYS A 170 17.26 16.99 -7.13
CA CYS A 170 18.64 16.51 -7.31
C CYS A 170 19.16 15.64 -6.17
N GLY A 171 18.31 15.21 -5.25
CA GLY A 171 18.72 14.36 -4.14
C GLY A 171 17.75 14.41 -2.97
N VAL A 172 18.25 13.98 -1.82
CA VAL A 172 17.52 13.91 -0.55
C VAL A 172 18.45 14.23 0.62
N TRP A 173 17.90 14.87 1.64
CA TRP A 173 18.48 14.81 2.98
C TRP A 173 17.97 13.57 3.68
N ALA A 174 18.87 12.77 4.23
CA ALA A 174 18.53 11.51 4.86
C ALA A 174 19.21 11.37 6.23
N LEU A 175 18.48 10.84 7.20
CA LEU A 175 18.99 10.49 8.51
C LEU A 175 19.58 9.08 8.48
N ASP A 176 20.87 8.97 8.73
CA ASP A 176 21.51 7.72 9.10
C ASP A 176 21.13 7.40 10.56
N GLN A 177 20.30 6.39 10.75
CA GLN A 177 19.78 6.04 12.07
C GLN A 177 20.79 5.30 12.96
N ASP A 178 21.89 4.81 12.38
CA ASP A 178 22.97 4.15 13.12
C ASP A 178 23.91 5.19 13.76
N THR A 179 24.11 6.33 13.09
CA THR A 179 24.98 7.44 13.56
C THR A 179 24.21 8.66 14.07
N ASN A 180 22.88 8.72 13.84
CA ASN A 180 22.04 9.91 14.09
C ASN A 180 22.52 11.17 13.34
N GLN A 181 23.16 11.02 12.20
CA GLN A 181 23.64 12.14 11.39
C GLN A 181 22.80 12.30 10.13
N VAL A 182 22.53 13.55 9.75
CA VAL A 182 21.88 13.85 8.49
C VAL A 182 22.92 13.97 7.39
N MET A 183 22.74 13.21 6.34
CA MET A 183 23.59 13.22 5.15
C MET A 183 22.85 13.79 3.94
N THR A 184 23.59 14.35 3.02
CA THR A 184 23.14 14.80 1.70
C THR A 184 23.45 13.71 0.68
N ILE A 185 22.42 13.12 0.07
CA ILE A 185 22.56 12.09 -0.97
C ILE A 185 22.09 12.69 -2.29
N VAL A 186 22.98 12.76 -3.27
CA VAL A 186 22.73 13.37 -4.59
C VAL A 186 22.41 12.28 -5.62
N GLY A 187 21.45 12.56 -6.49
CA GLY A 187 21.12 11.73 -7.65
C GLY A 187 20.71 12.60 -8.82
N ASP A 188 21.07 12.18 -10.04
CA ASP A 188 20.64 12.83 -11.27
C ASP A 188 19.15 12.63 -11.54
N ALA A 189 18.58 11.54 -10.99
CA ALA A 189 17.15 11.29 -10.84
C ALA A 189 16.85 10.67 -9.47
N VAL A 190 15.67 10.98 -8.93
CA VAL A 190 15.14 10.44 -7.66
C VAL A 190 13.84 9.71 -7.93
N ILE A 191 13.77 8.43 -7.55
CA ILE A 191 12.59 7.59 -7.68
C ILE A 191 12.03 7.31 -6.27
N LEU A 192 10.81 7.78 -6.02
CA LEU A 192 10.06 7.46 -4.82
C LEU A 192 9.36 6.10 -5.02
N ALA A 193 9.72 5.11 -4.19
CA ALA A 193 9.12 3.77 -4.14
C ALA A 193 8.80 3.40 -2.67
N THR A 194 8.32 4.40 -1.91
CA THR A 194 8.21 4.36 -0.45
C THR A 194 6.99 3.65 0.08
N GLY A 195 6.10 3.15 -0.79
CA GLY A 195 4.85 2.53 -0.40
C GLY A 195 3.82 3.51 0.17
N GLY A 196 2.83 2.99 0.87
CA GLY A 196 1.70 3.73 1.38
C GLY A 196 1.86 4.30 2.79
N ALA A 197 0.72 4.56 3.45
CA ALA A 197 0.66 5.23 4.75
C ALA A 197 -0.30 4.55 5.75
N GLY A 198 -0.41 3.22 5.73
CA GLY A 198 -1.35 2.50 6.59
C GLY A 198 -1.13 2.72 8.09
N GLN A 199 0.06 3.13 8.51
CA GLN A 199 0.39 3.46 9.91
C GLN A 199 -0.32 4.71 10.44
N LEU A 200 -1.07 5.42 9.59
CA LEU A 200 -2.00 6.47 10.04
C LEU A 200 -3.13 5.89 10.91
N TRP A 201 -3.55 4.67 10.68
CA TRP A 201 -4.62 4.00 11.43
C TRP A 201 -4.05 3.04 12.46
N GLU A 202 -4.67 3.01 13.64
CA GLU A 202 -4.33 2.09 14.72
C GLU A 202 -4.41 0.62 14.27
N LYS A 203 -5.46 0.28 13.50
CA LYS A 203 -5.61 -1.05 12.91
C LYS A 203 -5.15 -1.03 11.46
N THR A 204 -4.00 -1.63 11.21
CA THR A 204 -3.42 -1.74 9.86
C THR A 204 -2.70 -3.08 9.67
N THR A 205 -2.79 -3.62 8.45
CA THR A 205 -2.00 -4.78 8.02
C THR A 205 -0.60 -4.38 7.53
N ASN A 206 -0.34 -3.07 7.35
CA ASN A 206 0.92 -2.58 6.82
C ASN A 206 2.07 -2.64 7.83
N PRO A 207 3.33 -2.83 7.40
CA PRO A 207 4.51 -2.77 8.26
C PRO A 207 4.70 -1.39 8.89
N SER A 208 5.47 -1.34 9.99
CA SER A 208 5.75 -0.09 10.72
C SER A 208 6.42 0.99 9.88
N VAL A 209 6.95 0.64 8.71
CA VAL A 209 7.59 1.55 7.77
C VAL A 209 6.60 2.34 6.90
N SER A 210 5.32 1.96 6.85
CA SER A 210 4.32 2.57 5.95
C SER A 210 3.72 3.84 6.56
N THR A 211 4.50 4.91 6.65
CA THR A 211 4.17 6.18 7.30
C THR A 211 3.90 7.34 6.34
N GLY A 212 3.88 7.08 5.02
CA GLY A 212 3.54 8.10 4.01
C GLY A 212 4.67 9.08 3.67
N ASP A 213 5.91 8.74 3.99
CA ASP A 213 7.05 9.66 3.86
C ASP A 213 7.22 10.22 2.44
N GLY A 214 7.11 9.37 1.41
CA GLY A 214 7.25 9.82 0.02
C GLY A 214 6.15 10.79 -0.40
N ILE A 215 4.90 10.55 0.02
CA ILE A 215 3.78 11.45 -0.24
C ILE A 215 4.04 12.81 0.41
N ALA A 216 4.46 12.83 1.68
CA ALA A 216 4.74 14.05 2.41
C ALA A 216 5.90 14.85 1.79
N MET A 217 7.00 14.18 1.43
CA MET A 217 8.16 14.81 0.78
C MET A 217 7.78 15.40 -0.58
N ALA A 218 7.03 14.66 -1.39
CA ALA A 218 6.57 15.12 -2.70
C ALA A 218 5.62 16.32 -2.59
N TYR A 219 4.69 16.30 -1.63
CA TYR A 219 3.79 17.43 -1.35
C TYR A 219 4.58 18.70 -1.02
N ARG A 220 5.55 18.61 -0.10
CA ARG A 220 6.42 19.76 0.26
C ARG A 220 7.28 20.26 -0.90
N THR A 221 7.54 19.39 -1.87
CA THR A 221 8.26 19.76 -3.11
C THR A 221 7.37 20.47 -4.12
N GLY A 222 6.03 20.45 -3.96
CA GLY A 222 5.06 21.03 -4.86
C GLY A 222 4.49 20.04 -5.88
N ALA A 223 4.63 18.75 -5.64
CA ALA A 223 3.98 17.72 -6.45
C ALA A 223 2.47 17.69 -6.20
N SER A 224 1.72 17.30 -7.22
CA SER A 224 0.28 17.04 -7.14
C SER A 224 0.04 15.77 -6.35
N ILE A 225 -0.79 15.87 -5.31
CA ILE A 225 -1.26 14.72 -4.52
C ILE A 225 -2.76 14.61 -4.70
N ILE A 226 -3.23 13.45 -5.15
CA ILE A 226 -4.64 13.25 -5.53
C ILE A 226 -5.21 11.95 -4.93
N ASN A 227 -6.54 11.87 -4.88
CA ASN A 227 -7.30 10.68 -4.53
C ASN A 227 -7.01 10.09 -3.13
N MET A 228 -6.54 10.92 -2.20
CA MET A 228 -6.14 10.49 -0.85
C MET A 228 -7.29 9.94 -0.01
N ALA A 229 -8.54 10.29 -0.31
CA ALA A 229 -9.72 9.76 0.36
C ALA A 229 -9.95 8.26 0.12
N PHE A 230 -9.37 7.68 -0.94
CA PHE A 230 -9.55 6.29 -1.29
C PHE A 230 -8.55 5.39 -0.57
N VAL A 231 -8.92 5.01 0.64
CA VAL A 231 -8.15 4.10 1.50
C VAL A 231 -8.88 2.77 1.59
N GLN A 232 -8.25 1.71 1.12
CA GLN A 232 -8.79 0.36 1.19
C GLN A 232 -8.54 -0.24 2.57
N PHE A 233 -9.63 -0.62 3.24
CA PHE A 233 -9.58 -1.43 4.46
C PHE A 233 -9.77 -2.89 4.09
N HIS A 234 -8.79 -3.74 4.44
CA HIS A 234 -8.94 -5.18 4.23
C HIS A 234 -9.93 -5.72 5.25
N PRO A 235 -10.99 -6.43 4.81
CA PRO A 235 -12.07 -6.84 5.71
C PRO A 235 -11.66 -7.90 6.74
N THR A 236 -10.69 -8.76 6.40
CA THR A 236 -10.32 -9.93 7.18
C THR A 236 -8.90 -9.83 7.75
N ALA A 237 -8.67 -8.83 8.60
CA ALA A 237 -7.49 -8.80 9.44
C ALA A 237 -7.78 -9.50 10.78
N LEU A 238 -6.96 -10.49 11.15
CA LEU A 238 -7.05 -11.18 12.44
C LEU A 238 -6.83 -10.17 13.56
N VAL A 239 -7.73 -10.15 14.53
CA VAL A 239 -7.68 -9.26 15.69
C VAL A 239 -7.37 -10.08 16.93
N VAL A 240 -6.15 -9.94 17.44
CA VAL A 240 -5.72 -10.49 18.72
C VAL A 240 -5.38 -9.33 19.64
N GLU A 241 -5.84 -9.38 20.87
CA GLU A 241 -5.63 -8.29 21.83
C GLU A 241 -4.14 -8.11 22.13
N GLY A 242 -3.68 -6.85 22.09
CA GLY A 242 -2.27 -6.51 22.33
C GLY A 242 -1.33 -6.76 21.15
N GLU A 243 -1.83 -7.31 20.04
CA GLU A 243 -1.01 -7.56 18.84
C GLU A 243 -1.43 -6.73 17.64
N ARG A 244 -0.47 -6.56 16.72
CA ARG A 244 -0.74 -5.94 15.42
C ARG A 244 -1.65 -6.85 14.60
N PRO A 245 -2.69 -6.31 13.92
CA PRO A 245 -3.55 -7.08 13.04
C PRO A 245 -2.74 -7.84 11.96
N PHE A 246 -3.04 -9.14 11.82
CA PHE A 246 -2.42 -9.98 10.81
C PHE A 246 -3.37 -10.19 9.64
N LEU A 247 -2.89 -10.01 8.41
CA LEU A 247 -3.70 -10.22 7.23
C LEU A 247 -4.11 -11.70 7.09
N ILE A 248 -5.41 -11.96 7.00
CA ILE A 248 -5.94 -13.23 6.47
C ILE A 248 -6.31 -13.01 5.01
N THR A 249 -5.59 -13.67 4.12
CA THR A 249 -5.74 -13.47 2.67
C THR A 249 -7.17 -13.65 2.18
N GLU A 250 -7.54 -12.88 1.17
CA GLU A 250 -8.82 -13.01 0.49
C GLU A 250 -9.00 -14.38 -0.19
N ALA A 251 -7.90 -15.02 -0.59
CA ALA A 251 -7.91 -16.36 -1.15
C ALA A 251 -8.61 -17.39 -0.24
N LEU A 252 -8.59 -17.19 1.09
CA LEU A 252 -9.28 -18.07 2.03
C LEU A 252 -10.81 -17.98 1.86
N ARG A 253 -11.36 -16.77 1.54
CA ARG A 253 -12.77 -16.62 1.15
C ARG A 253 -13.04 -17.26 -0.21
N GLY A 254 -12.06 -17.19 -1.12
CA GLY A 254 -12.10 -17.89 -2.40
C GLY A 254 -12.16 -19.43 -2.29
N GLU A 255 -11.59 -19.99 -1.20
CA GLU A 255 -11.72 -21.42 -0.87
C GLU A 255 -13.03 -21.76 -0.13
N GLY A 256 -13.89 -20.76 0.13
CA GLY A 256 -15.21 -20.97 0.71
C GLY A 256 -15.39 -20.49 2.16
N ALA A 257 -14.42 -19.80 2.75
CA ALA A 257 -14.58 -19.25 4.10
C ALA A 257 -15.70 -18.20 4.16
N VAL A 258 -16.54 -18.26 5.20
CA VAL A 258 -17.75 -17.45 5.37
C VAL A 258 -17.62 -16.49 6.56
N LEU A 259 -18.12 -15.27 6.38
CA LEU A 259 -18.16 -14.26 7.43
C LEU A 259 -19.49 -14.36 8.19
N LEU A 260 -19.42 -14.62 9.49
CA LEU A 260 -20.55 -14.63 10.41
C LEU A 260 -20.30 -13.64 11.56
N ASP A 261 -21.36 -12.99 12.03
CA ASP A 261 -21.31 -12.34 13.33
C ASP A 261 -21.57 -13.36 14.46
N GLN A 262 -21.56 -12.92 15.71
CA GLN A 262 -21.72 -13.79 16.87
C GLN A 262 -23.08 -14.50 16.88
N GLU A 263 -24.13 -13.86 16.40
CA GLU A 263 -25.48 -14.43 16.34
C GLU A 263 -25.59 -15.44 15.20
N GLY A 264 -25.12 -15.09 14.00
CA GLY A 264 -25.07 -15.99 12.84
C GLY A 264 -24.25 -17.24 13.13
N TYR A 265 -23.11 -17.10 13.80
CA TYR A 265 -22.29 -18.24 14.21
C TYR A 265 -23.03 -19.19 15.17
N ARG A 266 -23.68 -18.64 16.22
CA ARG A 266 -24.49 -19.45 17.15
C ARG A 266 -25.65 -20.15 16.45
N SER A 267 -26.36 -19.43 15.57
CA SER A 267 -27.49 -19.95 14.81
C SER A 267 -27.07 -21.06 13.86
N TRP A 268 -25.95 -20.89 13.16
CA TRP A 268 -25.38 -21.95 12.32
C TRP A 268 -25.05 -23.21 13.13
N LYS A 269 -24.32 -23.06 14.23
CA LYS A 269 -23.99 -24.20 15.11
C LYS A 269 -25.22 -24.91 15.66
N ALA A 270 -26.26 -24.17 16.03
CA ALA A 270 -27.51 -24.74 16.55
C ALA A 270 -28.35 -25.42 15.46
N SER A 271 -28.22 -25.04 14.20
CA SER A 271 -28.99 -25.59 13.08
C SER A 271 -28.56 -27.00 12.67
N GLY A 272 -27.29 -27.36 12.94
CA GLY A 272 -26.68 -28.60 12.49
C GLY A 272 -26.44 -28.66 10.97
N GLN A 273 -26.59 -27.56 10.23
CA GLN A 273 -26.31 -27.48 8.81
C GLN A 273 -24.80 -27.48 8.54
N GLU A 274 -24.38 -28.12 7.46
CA GLU A 274 -22.96 -28.12 7.06
C GLU A 274 -22.53 -26.76 6.51
N ASP A 275 -23.38 -26.12 5.66
CA ASP A 275 -23.07 -24.84 5.01
C ASP A 275 -23.40 -23.64 5.94
N PRO A 276 -22.41 -22.81 6.33
CA PRO A 276 -22.63 -21.60 7.09
C PRO A 276 -23.13 -20.40 6.26
N ALA A 277 -23.05 -20.44 4.92
CA ALA A 277 -23.32 -19.29 4.05
C ALA A 277 -24.72 -18.67 4.25
N PRO A 278 -25.82 -19.42 4.45
CA PRO A 278 -27.14 -18.83 4.70
C PRO A 278 -27.24 -17.95 5.96
N PHE A 279 -26.30 -18.09 6.90
CA PHE A 279 -26.27 -17.34 8.16
C PHE A 279 -25.38 -16.09 8.08
N SER A 280 -24.83 -15.81 6.89
CA SER A 280 -23.91 -14.68 6.72
C SER A 280 -24.66 -13.35 6.64
N PHE A 281 -24.29 -12.42 7.54
CA PHE A 281 -24.80 -11.04 7.50
C PHE A 281 -24.40 -10.29 6.22
N THR A 282 -23.33 -10.71 5.54
CA THR A 282 -22.86 -10.07 4.31
C THR A 282 -23.81 -10.23 3.13
N LEU A 283 -24.73 -11.20 3.18
CA LEU A 283 -25.79 -11.37 2.18
C LEU A 283 -26.78 -10.20 2.14
N GLN A 284 -26.90 -9.43 3.24
CA GLN A 284 -27.70 -8.22 3.28
C GLN A 284 -27.06 -7.07 2.47
N ALA A 285 -25.74 -7.06 2.36
CA ALA A 285 -24.99 -6.05 1.63
C ALA A 285 -24.76 -6.40 0.15
N SER A 286 -24.68 -7.68 -0.19
CA SER A 286 -24.45 -8.17 -1.56
C SER A 286 -24.90 -9.60 -1.72
N SER A 287 -25.48 -9.93 -2.88
CA SER A 287 -25.80 -11.32 -3.25
C SER A 287 -24.57 -12.23 -3.36
N LEU A 288 -23.37 -11.66 -3.50
CA LEU A 288 -22.11 -12.39 -3.47
C LEU A 288 -21.66 -12.73 -2.03
N GLY A 289 -22.35 -12.24 -1.01
CA GLY A 289 -22.05 -12.51 0.39
C GLY A 289 -20.60 -12.20 0.74
N SER A 290 -19.91 -13.18 1.32
CA SER A 290 -18.50 -13.06 1.72
C SER A 290 -17.51 -12.91 0.56
N MET A 291 -17.93 -13.15 -0.70
CA MET A 291 -17.14 -12.98 -1.92
C MET A 291 -17.30 -11.60 -2.58
N ALA A 292 -18.12 -10.70 -2.00
CA ALA A 292 -18.22 -9.33 -2.49
C ALA A 292 -16.87 -8.58 -2.39
N THR A 293 -16.75 -7.46 -3.10
CA THR A 293 -15.54 -6.63 -3.09
C THR A 293 -15.18 -6.14 -1.68
N ARG A 294 -13.89 -5.84 -1.47
CA ARG A 294 -13.35 -5.50 -0.13
C ARG A 294 -14.07 -4.34 0.54
N ASP A 295 -14.42 -3.32 -0.22
CA ASP A 295 -15.14 -2.14 0.26
C ASP A 295 -16.53 -2.48 0.79
N VAL A 296 -17.29 -3.30 0.05
CA VAL A 296 -18.64 -3.77 0.45
C VAL A 296 -18.54 -4.61 1.73
N VAL A 297 -17.62 -5.58 1.77
CA VAL A 297 -17.44 -6.45 2.94
C VAL A 297 -16.95 -5.66 4.15
N ALA A 298 -15.99 -4.74 3.97
CA ALA A 298 -15.47 -3.94 5.07
C ALA A 298 -16.56 -3.03 5.67
N ARG A 299 -17.41 -2.39 4.83
CA ARG A 299 -18.57 -1.61 5.28
C ARG A 299 -19.59 -2.45 6.04
N ALA A 300 -19.90 -3.66 5.53
CA ALA A 300 -20.84 -4.56 6.21
C ALA A 300 -20.33 -4.97 7.60
N ILE A 301 -19.03 -5.25 7.75
CA ILE A 301 -18.43 -5.58 9.05
C ILE A 301 -18.43 -4.35 9.97
N ASP A 302 -18.02 -3.18 9.47
CA ASP A 302 -17.99 -1.92 10.25
C ASP A 302 -19.39 -1.59 10.80
N GLN A 303 -20.41 -1.70 9.94
CA GLN A 303 -21.81 -1.51 10.32
C GLN A 303 -22.25 -2.55 11.37
N ARG A 304 -21.97 -3.84 11.13
CA ARG A 304 -22.39 -4.90 12.05
C ARG A 304 -21.72 -4.80 13.41
N CYS A 305 -20.44 -4.42 13.45
CA CYS A 305 -19.74 -4.15 14.70
C CYS A 305 -20.35 -2.95 15.45
N ALA A 306 -20.75 -1.89 14.74
CA ALA A 306 -21.42 -0.73 15.36
C ALA A 306 -22.81 -1.08 15.92
N GLU A 307 -23.59 -1.92 15.23
CA GLU A 307 -24.92 -2.37 15.67
C GLU A 307 -24.88 -3.29 16.87
N THR A 308 -23.92 -4.21 16.90
CA THR A 308 -23.82 -5.27 17.94
C THR A 308 -22.97 -4.87 19.13
N GLY A 309 -22.11 -3.85 19.00
CA GLY A 309 -21.13 -3.44 19.99
C GLY A 309 -19.89 -4.35 20.08
N PHE A 310 -19.79 -5.39 19.25
CA PHE A 310 -18.60 -6.24 19.18
C PHE A 310 -17.49 -5.59 18.36
N SER A 311 -16.22 -5.89 18.74
CA SER A 311 -15.03 -5.35 18.05
C SER A 311 -14.62 -6.12 16.80
N HIS A 312 -15.25 -7.27 16.51
CA HIS A 312 -14.91 -8.20 15.42
C HIS A 312 -16.12 -9.06 15.01
N VAL A 313 -15.98 -9.70 13.87
CA VAL A 313 -16.84 -10.80 13.39
C VAL A 313 -15.96 -12.07 13.23
N TYR A 314 -16.57 -13.20 12.86
CA TYR A 314 -15.85 -14.46 12.66
C TYR A 314 -15.70 -14.77 11.18
N LEU A 315 -14.49 -15.12 10.74
CA LEU A 315 -14.26 -15.82 9.49
C LEU A 315 -14.24 -17.32 9.79
N VAL A 316 -15.24 -18.02 9.28
CA VAL A 316 -15.50 -19.44 9.58
C VAL A 316 -14.96 -20.31 8.45
N THR A 317 -14.17 -21.31 8.84
CA THR A 317 -13.54 -22.30 7.94
C THR A 317 -13.79 -23.75 8.35
N GLU A 318 -14.54 -23.96 9.43
CA GLU A 318 -14.78 -25.28 10.06
C GLU A 318 -15.51 -26.30 9.16
N HIS A 319 -16.20 -25.84 8.12
CA HIS A 319 -16.90 -26.66 7.12
C HIS A 319 -16.02 -27.07 5.94
N LEU A 320 -14.76 -26.61 5.90
CA LEU A 320 -13.80 -26.86 4.83
C LEU A 320 -12.81 -27.97 5.22
N ASP A 321 -12.17 -28.58 4.22
CA ASP A 321 -11.11 -29.58 4.45
C ASP A 321 -9.89 -28.95 5.14
N THR A 322 -9.67 -29.33 6.38
CA THR A 322 -8.60 -28.80 7.24
C THR A 322 -7.21 -29.11 6.67
N GLN A 323 -7.00 -30.30 6.05
CA GLN A 323 -5.70 -30.66 5.49
C GLN A 323 -5.39 -29.79 4.26
N HIS A 324 -6.38 -29.65 3.35
CA HIS A 324 -6.25 -28.78 2.18
C HIS A 324 -5.93 -27.33 2.58
N LEU A 325 -6.64 -26.78 3.57
CA LEU A 325 -6.39 -25.42 4.05
C LEU A 325 -4.99 -25.23 4.62
N ASN A 326 -4.49 -26.18 5.43
CA ASN A 326 -3.15 -26.08 6.01
C ASN A 326 -2.04 -26.22 4.95
N ASP A 327 -2.24 -27.07 3.95
CA ASP A 327 -1.29 -27.21 2.84
C ASP A 327 -1.27 -25.98 1.93
N ARG A 328 -2.43 -25.33 1.74
CA ARG A 328 -2.59 -24.14 0.88
C ARG A 328 -2.15 -22.85 1.57
N PHE A 329 -2.38 -22.73 2.90
CA PHE A 329 -2.14 -21.53 3.71
C PHE A 329 -1.22 -21.79 4.90
N PRO A 330 0.01 -22.30 4.69
CA PRO A 330 0.89 -22.70 5.79
C PRO A 330 1.33 -21.53 6.68
N MET A 331 1.48 -20.32 6.12
CA MET A 331 1.87 -19.14 6.89
C MET A 331 0.73 -18.67 7.81
N ILE A 332 -0.53 -18.73 7.33
CA ILE A 332 -1.71 -18.43 8.14
C ILE A 332 -1.83 -19.46 9.26
N ALA A 333 -1.71 -20.77 8.95
CA ALA A 333 -1.79 -21.84 9.95
C ALA A 333 -0.71 -21.68 11.05
N GLU A 334 0.54 -21.36 10.65
CA GLU A 334 1.63 -21.09 11.60
C GLU A 334 1.30 -19.88 12.50
N ARG A 335 0.77 -18.79 11.90
CA ARG A 335 0.45 -17.58 12.66
C ARG A 335 -0.68 -17.80 13.65
N LEU A 336 -1.76 -18.48 13.24
CA LEU A 336 -2.89 -18.82 14.09
C LEU A 336 -2.46 -19.72 15.25
N GLY A 337 -1.55 -20.67 15.00
CA GLY A 337 -1.01 -21.56 16.02
C GLY A 337 -0.30 -20.82 17.17
N LYS A 338 0.32 -19.64 16.90
CA LYS A 338 0.93 -18.80 17.94
C LYS A 338 -0.10 -18.17 18.88
N ASP A 339 -1.32 -17.95 18.39
CA ASP A 339 -2.44 -17.40 19.15
C ASP A 339 -3.35 -18.50 19.73
N GLY A 340 -2.97 -19.77 19.58
CA GLY A 340 -3.75 -20.92 20.04
C GLY A 340 -4.96 -21.25 19.17
N LEU A 341 -5.08 -20.64 17.97
CA LEU A 341 -6.14 -20.88 17.00
C LEU A 341 -5.70 -21.89 15.94
N LYS A 342 -6.66 -22.62 15.37
CA LYS A 342 -6.41 -23.63 14.33
C LYS A 342 -7.30 -23.39 13.11
N LEU A 343 -6.66 -23.26 11.96
CA LEU A 343 -7.34 -23.12 10.66
C LEU A 343 -8.17 -24.39 10.36
N GLY A 344 -9.41 -24.20 9.94
CA GLY A 344 -10.35 -25.30 9.67
C GLY A 344 -11.03 -25.87 10.92
N ILE A 345 -10.75 -25.33 12.13
CA ILE A 345 -11.30 -25.83 13.40
C ILE A 345 -11.93 -24.70 14.21
N ASP A 346 -11.24 -23.57 14.35
CA ASP A 346 -11.68 -22.45 15.19
C ASP A 346 -12.23 -21.30 14.35
N PRO A 347 -13.27 -20.57 14.84
CA PRO A 347 -13.72 -19.34 14.22
C PRO A 347 -12.66 -18.25 14.39
N LEU A 348 -12.25 -17.61 13.30
CA LEU A 348 -11.18 -16.62 13.31
C LEU A 348 -11.75 -15.21 13.56
N PRO A 349 -11.36 -14.52 14.66
CA PRO A 349 -11.83 -13.16 14.92
C PRO A 349 -11.18 -12.17 13.94
N VAL A 350 -12.00 -11.54 13.09
CA VAL A 350 -11.52 -10.61 12.06
C VAL A 350 -12.26 -9.27 12.11
N ALA A 351 -11.54 -8.20 11.75
CA ALA A 351 -12.11 -6.87 11.58
C ALA A 351 -11.40 -6.11 10.45
N PRO A 352 -12.03 -5.05 9.90
CA PRO A 352 -11.39 -4.21 8.90
C PRO A 352 -10.14 -3.52 9.44
N ALA A 353 -9.08 -3.49 8.63
CA ALA A 353 -7.82 -2.80 8.92
C ALA A 353 -7.31 -2.06 7.68
N ALA A 354 -6.71 -0.89 7.86
CA ALA A 354 -6.12 -0.12 6.77
C ALA A 354 -5.06 -0.97 6.05
N HIS A 355 -5.14 -1.01 4.71
CA HIS A 355 -4.38 -1.97 3.92
C HIS A 355 -3.64 -1.36 2.74
N TYR A 356 -4.31 -0.50 1.95
CA TYR A 356 -3.74 0.10 0.74
C TYR A 356 -4.29 1.51 0.54
N ILE A 357 -3.44 2.46 0.13
CA ILE A 357 -3.88 3.80 -0.29
C ILE A 357 -3.85 3.85 -1.82
N VAL A 358 -5.01 4.15 -2.42
CA VAL A 358 -5.15 4.28 -3.87
C VAL A 358 -4.64 5.62 -4.37
N GLY A 359 -4.82 6.66 -3.57
CA GLY A 359 -4.27 7.99 -3.82
C GLY A 359 -2.76 8.06 -3.59
N GLY A 360 -2.19 9.20 -3.93
CA GLY A 360 -0.76 9.44 -3.80
C GLY A 360 -0.27 10.53 -4.73
N ILE A 361 1.00 10.46 -5.09
CA ILE A 361 1.65 11.37 -6.02
C ILE A 361 1.10 11.14 -7.42
N GLU A 362 0.48 12.16 -8.01
CA GLU A 362 0.01 12.10 -9.39
C GLU A 362 1.19 11.98 -10.36
N VAL A 363 1.13 10.99 -11.24
CA VAL A 363 2.21 10.69 -12.18
C VAL A 363 1.69 10.55 -13.61
N ASP A 364 2.58 10.72 -14.57
CA ASP A 364 2.32 10.38 -15.97
C ASP A 364 2.52 8.87 -16.26
N ASN A 365 2.35 8.45 -17.51
CA ASN A 365 2.44 7.05 -17.93
C ASN A 365 3.85 6.42 -17.82
N VAL A 366 4.85 7.19 -17.40
CA VAL A 366 6.21 6.71 -17.14
C VAL A 366 6.65 6.95 -15.70
N GLY A 367 5.73 7.35 -14.81
CA GLY A 367 5.99 7.57 -13.41
C GLY A 367 6.64 8.91 -13.08
N SER A 368 6.69 9.90 -13.99
CA SER A 368 7.17 11.26 -13.68
C SER A 368 6.17 11.95 -12.74
N ALA A 369 6.63 12.47 -11.61
CA ALA A 369 5.78 13.19 -10.67
C ALA A 369 5.35 14.54 -11.25
N LEU A 370 4.04 14.85 -11.17
CA LEU A 370 3.47 16.07 -11.76
C LEU A 370 3.40 17.21 -10.74
N MET A 371 3.63 18.45 -11.21
CA MET A 371 3.44 19.66 -10.39
C MET A 371 1.96 19.91 -10.10
N ALA A 372 1.67 20.40 -8.92
CA ALA A 372 0.28 20.65 -8.47
C ALA A 372 -0.43 21.73 -9.30
N ASP A 373 0.29 22.76 -9.72
CA ASP A 373 -0.24 23.94 -10.41
C ASP A 373 -0.38 23.75 -11.92
N SER A 374 0.62 23.18 -12.58
CA SER A 374 0.73 23.14 -14.04
C SER A 374 0.50 21.75 -14.64
N LYS A 375 0.50 20.70 -13.82
CA LYS A 375 0.47 19.30 -14.25
C LYS A 375 1.63 18.91 -15.20
N GLN A 376 2.69 19.70 -15.20
CA GLN A 376 3.92 19.35 -15.91
C GLN A 376 4.81 18.49 -15.03
N PRO A 377 5.63 17.59 -15.60
CA PRO A 377 6.58 16.80 -14.83
C PRO A 377 7.56 17.65 -14.02
N ILE A 378 7.83 17.25 -12.78
CA ILE A 378 8.92 17.80 -11.97
C ILE A 378 10.22 17.15 -12.46
N PRO A 379 11.19 17.93 -13.03
CA PRO A 379 12.40 17.35 -13.58
C PRO A 379 13.19 16.55 -12.54
N GLY A 380 13.56 15.32 -12.90
CA GLY A 380 14.35 14.44 -12.03
C GLY A 380 13.59 13.78 -10.87
N LEU A 381 12.25 13.95 -10.77
CA LEU A 381 11.43 13.31 -9.74
C LEU A 381 10.46 12.31 -10.35
N PHE A 382 10.50 11.07 -9.86
CA PHE A 382 9.62 9.97 -10.26
C PHE A 382 8.98 9.33 -9.04
N ALA A 383 7.79 8.72 -9.22
CA ALA A 383 7.12 7.94 -8.20
C ALA A 383 6.52 6.68 -8.82
N ILE A 384 6.72 5.52 -8.18
CA ILE A 384 6.28 4.20 -8.64
C ILE A 384 5.77 3.31 -7.50
N GLY A 385 4.84 2.41 -7.80
CA GLY A 385 4.16 1.59 -6.80
C GLY A 385 3.20 2.40 -5.94
N GLU A 386 2.83 1.90 -4.78
CA GLU A 386 1.75 2.43 -3.93
C GLU A 386 1.88 3.92 -3.53
N VAL A 387 3.06 4.51 -3.61
CA VAL A 387 3.25 5.96 -3.35
C VAL A 387 2.70 6.83 -4.48
N ALA A 388 2.54 6.26 -5.67
CA ALA A 388 2.06 6.92 -6.88
C ALA A 388 0.55 6.72 -7.09
N CYS A 389 -0.14 7.73 -7.57
CA CYS A 389 -1.48 7.64 -8.11
C CYS A 389 -1.40 7.64 -9.64
N THR A 390 -1.43 6.46 -10.23
CA THR A 390 -1.24 6.22 -11.67
C THR A 390 -2.52 6.34 -12.48
N GLY A 391 -3.68 6.34 -11.82
CA GLY A 391 -4.99 6.23 -12.45
C GLY A 391 -5.49 4.79 -12.64
N MET A 392 -4.66 3.77 -12.41
CA MET A 392 -5.04 2.37 -12.61
C MET A 392 -6.22 1.92 -11.73
N HIS A 393 -6.25 2.39 -10.48
CA HIS A 393 -7.14 1.83 -9.46
C HIS A 393 -8.44 2.60 -9.26
N GLY A 394 -8.57 3.78 -9.84
CA GLY A 394 -9.78 4.60 -9.70
C GLY A 394 -10.16 4.87 -8.25
N ALA A 395 -11.39 4.54 -7.87
CA ALA A 395 -11.90 4.71 -6.51
C ALA A 395 -11.68 3.48 -5.61
N ASN A 396 -11.27 2.34 -6.17
CA ASN A 396 -11.05 1.10 -5.41
C ASN A 396 -10.15 0.13 -6.19
N ARG A 397 -9.15 -0.40 -5.53
CA ARG A 397 -8.17 -1.32 -6.12
C ARG A 397 -8.72 -2.74 -6.19
N LEU A 398 -8.70 -3.34 -7.39
CA LEU A 398 -8.92 -4.77 -7.56
C LEU A 398 -7.79 -5.56 -6.88
N ALA A 399 -8.11 -6.65 -6.23
CA ALA A 399 -7.15 -7.52 -5.56
C ALA A 399 -6.02 -7.96 -6.53
N SER A 400 -4.81 -8.15 -6.03
CA SER A 400 -3.62 -8.59 -6.79
C SER A 400 -3.15 -7.69 -7.95
N ASN A 401 -3.75 -6.51 -8.15
CA ASN A 401 -3.30 -5.52 -9.12
C ASN A 401 -2.17 -4.60 -8.59
N SER A 402 -1.95 -4.49 -7.27
CA SER A 402 -0.93 -3.59 -6.72
C SER A 402 0.50 -4.00 -7.06
N LEU A 403 0.80 -5.30 -6.98
CA LEU A 403 2.13 -5.80 -7.36
C LEU A 403 2.34 -5.70 -8.87
N LEU A 404 1.28 -5.89 -9.67
CA LEU A 404 1.32 -5.71 -11.12
C LEU A 404 1.63 -4.26 -11.50
N GLU A 405 0.87 -3.31 -10.97
CA GLU A 405 1.12 -1.87 -11.18
C GLU A 405 2.55 -1.50 -10.84
N ALA A 406 3.03 -1.94 -9.68
CA ALA A 406 4.37 -1.65 -9.19
C ALA A 406 5.47 -2.11 -10.16
N VAL A 407 5.35 -3.31 -10.73
CA VAL A 407 6.34 -3.84 -11.68
C VAL A 407 6.24 -3.17 -13.04
N VAL A 408 5.02 -2.91 -13.54
CA VAL A 408 4.82 -2.25 -14.83
C VAL A 408 5.33 -0.82 -14.79
N PHE A 409 4.97 -0.03 -13.78
CA PHE A 409 5.47 1.35 -13.68
C PHE A 409 6.96 1.42 -13.37
N ALA A 410 7.53 0.47 -12.61
CA ALA A 410 8.98 0.36 -12.43
C ALA A 410 9.70 0.08 -13.76
N HIS A 411 9.13 -0.80 -14.60
CA HIS A 411 9.62 -1.04 -15.96
C HIS A 411 9.58 0.22 -16.81
N ARG A 412 8.43 0.88 -16.89
CA ARG A 412 8.22 2.06 -17.74
C ARG A 412 9.09 3.24 -17.31
N CYS A 413 9.21 3.49 -16.00
CA CYS A 413 10.09 4.50 -15.45
C CYS A 413 11.55 4.24 -15.82
N SER A 414 12.02 3.02 -15.62
CA SER A 414 13.39 2.63 -15.99
C SER A 414 13.64 2.77 -17.48
N THR A 415 12.73 2.29 -18.33
CA THR A 415 12.83 2.40 -19.79
C THR A 415 12.91 3.85 -20.24
N HIS A 416 12.07 4.74 -19.67
CA HIS A 416 12.11 6.16 -19.95
C HIS A 416 13.47 6.80 -19.62
N LEU A 417 14.03 6.47 -18.44
CA LEU A 417 15.34 6.97 -18.02
C LEU A 417 16.47 6.44 -18.91
N ILE A 418 16.39 5.20 -19.36
CA ILE A 418 17.36 4.57 -20.24
C ILE A 418 17.32 5.21 -21.63
N GLU A 419 16.14 5.36 -22.23
CA GLU A 419 15.96 5.88 -23.61
C GLU A 419 16.23 7.37 -23.73
N LYS A 420 15.74 8.18 -22.78
CA LYS A 420 15.98 9.63 -22.80
C LYS A 420 17.37 10.01 -22.33
N GLY A 421 18.03 9.12 -21.56
CA GLY A 421 19.22 9.46 -20.83
C GLY A 421 18.94 10.43 -19.68
N ILE A 422 19.85 10.51 -18.75
CA ILE A 422 19.80 11.46 -17.63
C ILE A 422 21.02 12.38 -17.78
N SER A 423 20.77 13.70 -17.82
CA SER A 423 21.87 14.66 -17.80
C SER A 423 22.51 14.66 -16.40
N GLU A 424 23.80 14.46 -16.33
CA GLU A 424 24.56 14.61 -15.09
C GLU A 424 24.34 16.02 -14.54
N ILE A 425 24.10 16.11 -13.22
CA ILE A 425 23.80 17.37 -12.56
C ILE A 425 25.10 17.97 -12.05
N GLU A 426 25.55 19.06 -12.65
CA GLU A 426 26.60 19.92 -12.11
C GLU A 426 26.01 20.85 -11.02
N PHE A 427 25.52 20.27 -9.95
CA PHE A 427 24.97 21.02 -8.81
C PHE A 427 25.44 20.38 -7.50
N SER A 428 26.05 21.20 -6.63
CA SER A 428 26.41 20.80 -5.28
C SER A 428 25.34 21.32 -4.32
N PRO A 429 24.42 20.46 -3.87
CA PRO A 429 23.40 20.90 -2.94
C PRO A 429 24.00 21.29 -1.58
N PRO A 430 23.35 22.20 -0.84
CA PRO A 430 23.78 22.52 0.51
C PRO A 430 23.66 21.31 1.43
N ASN A 431 24.60 21.19 2.35
CA ASN A 431 24.47 20.25 3.45
C ASN A 431 23.29 20.64 4.35
N TRP A 432 22.75 19.64 5.03
CA TRP A 432 21.77 19.89 6.09
C TRP A 432 22.38 20.84 7.14
N ARG A 433 21.57 21.78 7.62
CA ARG A 433 21.98 22.72 8.67
C ARG A 433 21.29 22.35 9.97
N SER A 434 22.09 22.11 10.99
CA SER A 434 21.65 21.79 12.36
C SER A 434 21.89 22.95 13.35
N ASP A 435 22.24 24.13 12.85
CA ASP A 435 22.54 25.29 13.70
C ASP A 435 21.31 25.69 14.53
N GLY A 436 21.46 25.67 15.86
CA GLY A 436 20.39 26.01 16.79
C GLY A 436 19.37 24.89 17.06
N LEU A 437 19.64 23.65 16.63
CA LEU A 437 18.86 22.48 16.97
C LEU A 437 19.53 21.71 18.11
N ASP A 438 18.75 21.30 19.10
CA ASP A 438 19.17 20.50 20.24
C ASP A 438 18.70 19.06 20.13
N GLU A 439 19.26 18.14 20.92
CA GLU A 439 18.73 16.79 21.06
C GLU A 439 17.33 16.84 21.69
N LEU A 440 16.42 15.96 21.20
CA LEU A 440 15.09 15.83 21.76
C LEU A 440 15.18 15.36 23.22
N GLN A 441 14.77 16.20 24.15
CA GLN A 441 14.87 15.91 25.59
C GLN A 441 13.74 15.00 26.08
N GLU A 442 12.55 15.12 25.48
CA GLU A 442 11.35 14.39 25.91
C GLU A 442 10.70 13.68 24.73
N HIS A 443 10.73 12.35 24.72
CA HIS A 443 10.07 11.52 23.69
C HIS A 443 8.56 11.32 23.95
N GLY A 444 8.11 11.54 25.18
CA GLY A 444 6.71 11.36 25.60
C GLY A 444 5.69 12.12 24.77
N PRO A 445 5.87 13.43 24.53
CA PRO A 445 4.97 14.24 23.70
C PRO A 445 4.83 13.68 22.27
N VAL A 446 5.93 13.32 21.60
CA VAL A 446 5.91 12.77 20.23
C VAL A 446 5.13 11.45 20.18
N ALA A 447 5.34 10.57 21.15
CA ALA A 447 4.62 9.29 21.25
C ALA A 447 3.12 9.51 21.53
N HIS A 448 2.77 10.48 22.39
CA HIS A 448 1.40 10.87 22.68
C HIS A 448 0.69 11.40 21.43
N ASP A 449 1.32 12.30 20.70
CA ASP A 449 0.76 12.90 19.49
C ASP A 449 0.57 11.87 18.38
N ARG A 450 1.49 10.89 18.26
CA ARG A 450 1.32 9.75 17.35
C ARG A 450 0.08 8.92 17.72
N ALA A 451 -0.13 8.63 19.00
CA ALA A 451 -1.31 7.92 19.45
C ALA A 451 -2.60 8.72 19.20
N ALA A 452 -2.59 10.03 19.43
CA ALA A 452 -3.71 10.93 19.16
C ALA A 452 -4.07 10.99 17.67
N LEU A 453 -3.07 11.03 16.79
CA LEU A 453 -3.24 10.92 15.34
C LEU A 453 -3.91 9.59 14.97
N ASN A 454 -3.36 8.45 15.43
CA ASN A 454 -3.89 7.14 15.10
C ASN A 454 -5.35 6.96 15.56
N GLN A 455 -5.70 7.44 16.76
CA GLN A 455 -7.07 7.44 17.25
C GLN A 455 -7.97 8.35 16.41
N THR A 456 -7.51 9.55 16.05
CA THR A 456 -8.27 10.48 15.20
C THR A 456 -8.57 9.83 13.85
N MET A 457 -7.56 9.25 13.18
CA MET A 457 -7.75 8.58 11.90
C MET A 457 -8.69 7.37 12.01
N ARG A 458 -8.56 6.57 13.07
CA ARG A 458 -9.45 5.42 13.32
C ARG A 458 -10.92 5.81 13.46
N PHE A 459 -11.22 6.79 14.31
CA PHE A 459 -12.60 7.09 14.68
C PHE A 459 -13.29 8.09 13.74
N GLU A 460 -12.51 9.00 13.12
CA GLU A 460 -13.08 10.07 12.32
C GLU A 460 -12.93 9.84 10.79
N VAL A 461 -11.86 9.12 10.38
CA VAL A 461 -11.47 8.95 8.98
C VAL A 461 -11.37 7.45 8.63
N GLY A 462 -12.23 6.63 9.22
CA GLY A 462 -12.27 5.17 9.03
C GLY A 462 -13.05 4.74 7.78
N VAL A 463 -13.60 3.50 7.85
CA VAL A 463 -14.37 2.87 6.76
C VAL A 463 -15.63 3.68 6.45
N SER A 464 -16.41 4.04 7.48
CA SER A 464 -17.61 4.87 7.34
C SER A 464 -17.35 6.25 7.94
N ARG A 465 -17.63 7.29 7.18
CA ARG A 465 -17.34 8.70 7.50
C ARG A 465 -18.61 9.51 7.68
N ARG A 466 -18.47 10.73 8.25
CA ARG A 466 -19.49 11.79 8.32
C ARG A 466 -18.81 13.15 8.21
N PHE A 467 -19.45 14.15 7.61
CA PHE A 467 -18.86 15.49 7.46
C PHE A 467 -18.41 16.11 8.79
N ALA A 468 -19.25 16.08 9.81
CA ALA A 468 -18.90 16.63 11.12
C ALA A 468 -17.66 15.94 11.75
N ARG A 469 -17.48 14.63 11.51
CA ARG A 469 -16.33 13.87 11.98
C ARG A 469 -15.08 14.25 11.20
N LEU A 470 -15.15 14.35 9.86
CA LEU A 470 -14.03 14.76 9.00
C LEU A 470 -13.53 16.15 9.38
N GLN A 471 -14.44 17.13 9.55
CA GLN A 471 -14.08 18.47 9.99
C GLN A 471 -13.43 18.49 11.38
N ARG A 472 -13.87 17.62 12.30
CA ARG A 472 -13.24 17.46 13.61
C ARG A 472 -11.83 16.87 13.48
N ALA A 473 -11.65 15.88 12.61
CA ALA A 473 -10.33 15.30 12.31
C ALA A 473 -9.38 16.36 11.78
N ILE A 474 -9.78 17.12 10.77
CA ILE A 474 -8.96 18.19 10.17
C ILE A 474 -8.48 19.16 11.25
N ARG A 475 -9.38 19.68 12.10
CA ARG A 475 -8.99 20.62 13.18
C ARG A 475 -8.01 20.01 14.17
N ARG A 476 -8.18 18.73 14.53
CA ARG A 476 -7.24 18.03 15.45
C ARG A 476 -5.88 17.81 14.82
N LEU A 477 -5.84 17.38 13.56
CA LEU A 477 -4.59 17.16 12.83
C LEU A 477 -3.83 18.46 12.60
N GLN A 478 -4.53 19.57 12.30
CA GLN A 478 -3.93 20.90 12.19
C GLN A 478 -3.37 21.43 13.54
N LEU A 479 -3.94 21.02 14.68
CA LEU A 479 -3.34 21.29 15.98
C LEU A 479 -2.05 20.50 16.17
N LEU A 480 -2.07 19.18 15.89
CA LEU A 480 -0.87 18.33 15.95
C LEU A 480 0.23 18.83 15.00
N GLU A 481 -0.15 19.36 13.82
CA GLU A 481 0.82 19.94 12.87
C GLU A 481 1.58 21.11 13.49
N LYS A 482 0.88 22.00 14.21
CA LYS A 482 1.52 23.13 14.90
C LYS A 482 2.45 22.66 16.02
N GLU A 483 2.05 21.63 16.77
CA GLU A 483 2.87 21.09 17.86
C GLU A 483 4.14 20.42 17.32
N ILE A 484 4.03 19.59 16.27
CA ILE A 484 5.20 18.94 15.67
C ILE A 484 6.13 19.94 14.97
N ASP A 485 5.60 21.04 14.42
CA ASP A 485 6.41 22.09 13.82
C ASP A 485 7.29 22.81 14.86
N VAL A 486 6.80 23.00 16.09
CA VAL A 486 7.61 23.54 17.20
C VAL A 486 8.75 22.60 17.51
N ILE A 487 8.49 21.30 17.66
CA ILE A 487 9.51 20.28 17.92
C ILE A 487 10.51 20.21 16.76
N TRP A 488 10.02 20.18 15.52
CA TRP A 488 10.84 20.12 14.32
C TRP A 488 11.83 21.28 14.19
N ASN A 489 11.39 22.48 14.53
CA ASN A 489 12.21 23.71 14.41
C ASN A 489 13.22 23.88 15.55
N SER A 490 13.13 23.10 16.63
CA SER A 490 14.01 23.19 17.79
C SER A 490 14.86 21.94 18.05
N SER A 491 14.54 20.82 17.40
CA SER A 491 15.19 19.53 17.69
C SER A 491 15.94 18.96 16.49
N LEU A 492 17.04 18.27 16.76
CA LEU A 492 17.70 17.42 15.76
C LEU A 492 16.71 16.36 15.25
N PRO A 493 16.71 16.06 13.94
CA PRO A 493 15.79 15.09 13.38
C PRO A 493 16.02 13.70 13.99
N THR A 494 14.97 13.11 14.52
CA THR A 494 14.91 11.70 14.88
C THR A 494 13.90 11.00 13.99
N ARG A 495 13.95 9.68 13.94
CA ARG A 495 12.97 8.91 13.20
C ARG A 495 11.53 9.24 13.62
N GLU A 496 11.29 9.34 14.91
CA GLU A 496 9.96 9.58 15.47
C GLU A 496 9.40 10.94 15.04
N ILE A 497 10.23 11.99 15.09
CA ILE A 497 9.86 13.35 14.65
C ILE A 497 9.56 13.37 13.15
N VAL A 498 10.44 12.79 12.33
CA VAL A 498 10.27 12.77 10.86
C VAL A 498 9.02 12.02 10.47
N GLU A 499 8.82 10.80 11.02
CA GLU A 499 7.63 9.98 10.73
C GLU A 499 6.35 10.69 11.18
N LEU A 500 6.30 11.25 12.40
CA LEU A 500 5.11 11.92 12.91
C LEU A 500 4.74 13.16 12.07
N ARG A 501 5.73 14.00 11.72
CA ARG A 501 5.55 15.16 10.84
C ARG A 501 4.94 14.73 9.48
N ASN A 502 5.43 13.66 8.89
CA ASN A 502 4.92 13.13 7.63
C ASN A 502 3.51 12.56 7.78
N MET A 503 3.28 11.77 8.83
CA MET A 503 1.98 11.15 9.10
C MET A 503 0.88 12.20 9.34
N ILE A 504 1.16 13.26 10.08
CA ILE A 504 0.19 14.35 10.32
C ILE A 504 -0.20 15.01 9.00
N LEU A 505 0.77 15.38 8.17
CA LEU A 505 0.52 15.98 6.86
C LEU A 505 -0.32 15.06 5.96
N VAL A 506 0.05 13.78 5.86
CA VAL A 506 -0.71 12.81 5.04
C VAL A 506 -2.11 12.60 5.61
N GLY A 507 -2.27 12.57 6.93
CA GLY A 507 -3.57 12.50 7.59
C GLY A 507 -4.48 13.68 7.25
N ILE A 508 -3.94 14.89 7.21
CA ILE A 508 -4.65 16.10 6.77
C ILE A 508 -5.11 15.95 5.31
N LEU A 509 -4.21 15.54 4.42
CA LEU A 509 -4.53 15.34 3.00
C LEU A 509 -5.65 14.31 2.78
N VAL A 510 -5.64 13.21 3.55
CA VAL A 510 -6.71 12.19 3.50
C VAL A 510 -8.03 12.76 3.99
N ALA A 511 -8.03 13.48 5.13
CA ALA A 511 -9.24 14.01 5.73
C ALA A 511 -9.86 15.14 4.89
N GLU A 512 -9.04 16.03 4.33
CA GLU A 512 -9.50 17.14 3.47
C GLU A 512 -10.02 16.64 2.13
N ASP A 513 -9.35 15.64 1.48
CA ASP A 513 -9.88 15.07 0.24
C ASP A 513 -11.22 14.35 0.49
N ALA A 514 -11.35 13.66 1.63
CA ALA A 514 -12.60 13.01 2.01
C ALA A 514 -13.73 14.01 2.31
N GLU A 515 -13.39 15.16 2.91
CA GLU A 515 -14.38 16.19 3.25
C GLU A 515 -14.91 16.94 2.01
N ARG A 516 -14.04 17.13 1.00
CA ARG A 516 -14.41 17.81 -0.26
C ARG A 516 -15.30 16.97 -1.19
N ARG A 517 -15.35 15.63 -0.99
CA ARG A 517 -16.14 14.75 -1.85
C ARG A 517 -17.61 14.82 -1.49
N ASN A 518 -18.44 15.01 -2.50
CA ASN A 518 -19.89 15.16 -2.41
C ASN A 518 -20.69 13.96 -2.92
N GLU A 519 -20.01 12.83 -3.21
CA GLU A 519 -20.62 11.58 -3.62
C GLU A 519 -19.93 10.37 -2.97
N ASN A 520 -20.68 9.33 -2.69
CA ASN A 520 -20.14 8.03 -2.28
C ASN A 520 -19.64 7.29 -3.53
N ARG A 521 -18.37 6.87 -3.51
CA ARG A 521 -17.75 6.16 -4.62
C ARG A 521 -16.62 5.24 -4.11
N GLY A 522 -16.68 3.98 -4.51
CA GLY A 522 -15.68 2.98 -4.14
C GLY A 522 -15.36 2.94 -2.64
N LEU A 523 -14.13 3.25 -2.30
CA LEU A 523 -13.60 3.25 -0.93
C LEU A 523 -14.03 4.49 -0.10
N HIS A 524 -14.52 5.53 -0.72
CA HIS A 524 -15.05 6.69 0.01
C HIS A 524 -16.54 6.50 0.29
N PHE A 525 -16.88 6.37 1.57
CA PHE A 525 -18.25 6.25 2.03
C PHE A 525 -18.53 7.23 3.18
N ASN A 526 -19.39 8.21 2.91
CA ASN A 526 -19.87 9.19 3.88
C ASN A 526 -21.38 8.98 4.10
N LYS A 527 -21.76 8.65 5.33
CA LYS A 527 -23.16 8.35 5.68
C LYS A 527 -24.09 9.54 5.42
N ASP A 528 -23.58 10.77 5.56
CA ASP A 528 -24.38 11.99 5.38
C ASP A 528 -24.79 12.21 3.92
N LEU A 529 -24.07 11.63 2.94
CA LEU A 529 -24.41 11.70 1.52
C LEU A 529 -25.57 10.76 1.10
N ASN A 530 -25.96 9.83 1.96
CA ASN A 530 -27.09 8.91 1.69
C ASN A 530 -28.40 9.38 2.34
N GLU A 531 -28.36 10.37 3.24
CA GLU A 531 -29.52 10.86 3.97
C GLU A 531 -30.40 11.84 3.15
N ASP A 532 -29.90 12.36 2.01
CA ASP A 532 -30.64 13.29 1.13
C ASP A 532 -31.59 12.60 0.12
N VAL A 533 -31.82 11.30 0.23
CA VAL A 533 -32.70 10.49 -0.65
C VAL A 533 -33.97 10.02 0.10
N GLN A 534 -34.39 10.76 1.16
CA GLN A 534 -35.69 10.52 1.79
C GLN A 534 -36.66 11.64 1.54
#